data_4b947ff388efa900be66bc5c3e2ea696
#
_entry.id   4b947ff388efa900be66bc5c3e2ea696
#
_cell.length_a   1.000
_cell.length_b   1.000
_cell.length_c   1.000
_cell.angle_alpha   90.00
_cell.angle_beta   90.00
_cell.angle_gamma   90.00
#
_symmetry.space_group_name_H-M   'P 1'
#
loop_
_entity.id
_entity.type
_entity.pdbx_description
1 polymer ?
#
loop_
_entity_poly.entity_id
_entity_poly.type
_entity_poly.pdbx_seq_one_letter_code
_entity_poly.pdbx_strand_id
1 'polypeptide(L)'
;RAPNRRVQMIQRLEDTLTLNGRTIPLSSQDFEDRARRADGRAYQAAFTFRDYPQWTYQVQGAEVVKRAALMPGENAVALIYEINNRGRSEAVLRVTPHLRFVPKGEALLPGQQFTLEGKRISSNGRTLYFQTNGQAVPLPQALRGPFQFAQDAMDGKPAAGWAAVNHCIELSVPPGESRTLEAVYATAHTLPGAAEAFSRLEAQNRALERRAGFTDGAARALVRAAGQFLSRRESTGGHTILAGFPFFEDWGRDTMIALPGCLLAAGRCQEAKSVLETFLAYEQDGLVPNLFPEGGEE
;
A
#
# COMPACT_ATOMS: atom_id res chain seq x y z
N ARG A 1 -1.48 -13.52 5.77
CA ARG A 1 -2.67 -14.29 6.18
C ARG A 1 -3.71 -13.30 6.67
N ALA A 2 -4.72 -13.11 5.85
CA ALA A 2 -5.77 -12.14 6.11
C ALA A 2 -6.83 -12.71 7.06
N PRO A 3 -7.45 -11.84 7.87
CA PRO A 3 -7.10 -10.42 8.02
C PRO A 3 -6.10 -10.14 9.14
N ASN A 4 -5.87 -11.08 10.08
CA ASN A 4 -5.28 -10.81 11.39
C ASN A 4 -3.75 -10.88 11.43
N ARG A 5 -3.11 -11.69 10.59
CA ARG A 5 -1.65 -11.83 10.56
C ARG A 5 -1.00 -10.93 9.51
N ARG A 6 -1.21 -9.63 9.63
CA ARG A 6 -0.63 -8.65 8.70
C ARG A 6 0.86 -8.45 8.96
N VAL A 7 1.62 -8.35 7.88
CA VAL A 7 3.07 -8.12 7.90
C VAL A 7 3.37 -6.84 7.14
N GLN A 8 4.14 -5.96 7.75
CA GLN A 8 4.64 -4.77 7.11
C GLN A 8 5.94 -5.10 6.36
N MET A 9 5.87 -5.24 5.03
CA MET A 9 7.03 -5.53 4.19
C MET A 9 7.75 -4.25 3.78
N ILE A 10 7.01 -3.28 3.24
CA ILE A 10 7.50 -1.95 2.89
C ILE A 10 6.75 -0.94 3.76
N GLN A 11 7.48 -0.13 4.52
CA GLN A 11 6.91 0.92 5.36
C GLN A 11 6.51 2.14 4.51
N ARG A 12 7.40 2.54 3.61
CA ARG A 12 7.23 3.71 2.73
C ARG A 12 8.15 3.60 1.51
N LEU A 13 7.91 4.46 0.56
CA LEU A 13 8.84 4.73 -0.54
C LEU A 13 9.45 6.11 -0.32
N GLU A 14 10.77 6.18 -0.42
CA GLU A 14 11.51 7.45 -0.49
C GLU A 14 11.71 7.78 -1.96
N ASP A 15 10.91 8.74 -2.44
CA ASP A 15 10.96 9.19 -3.83
C ASP A 15 11.76 10.48 -3.91
N THR A 16 12.76 10.52 -4.79
CA THR A 16 13.58 11.71 -5.04
C THR A 16 13.75 11.94 -6.53
N LEU A 17 13.84 13.22 -6.91
CA LEU A 17 14.20 13.63 -8.27
C LEU A 17 15.52 14.40 -8.23
N THR A 18 16.54 13.92 -8.92
CA THR A 18 17.77 14.66 -9.12
C THR A 18 17.69 15.45 -10.42
N LEU A 19 17.85 16.75 -10.34
CA LEU A 19 17.80 17.68 -11.45
C LEU A 19 18.84 18.79 -11.25
N ASN A 20 19.64 19.11 -12.25
CA ASN A 20 20.72 20.12 -12.17
C ASN A 20 21.68 19.85 -11.00
N GLY A 21 22.03 18.60 -10.71
CA GLY A 21 22.91 18.23 -9.62
C GLY A 21 22.30 18.33 -8.20
N ARG A 22 21.03 18.72 -8.09
CA ARG A 22 20.30 18.80 -6.81
C ARG A 22 19.32 17.66 -6.66
N THR A 23 19.35 16.97 -5.53
CA THR A 23 18.36 15.96 -5.17
C THR A 23 17.22 16.60 -4.40
N ILE A 24 16.01 16.43 -4.91
CA ILE A 24 14.78 17.02 -4.43
C ILE A 24 13.87 15.91 -3.92
N PRO A 25 13.41 15.94 -2.66
CA PRO A 25 12.49 14.96 -2.14
C PRO A 25 11.10 15.17 -2.77
N LEU A 26 10.47 14.09 -3.23
CA LEU A 26 9.06 14.07 -3.63
C LEU A 26 8.19 13.45 -2.52
N SER A 27 8.75 12.61 -1.66
CA SER A 27 8.08 12.10 -0.47
C SER A 27 8.41 12.93 0.76
N SER A 28 7.49 12.98 1.74
CA SER A 28 7.68 13.70 3.01
C SER A 28 7.93 12.73 4.14
N GLN A 29 8.82 13.09 5.06
CA GLN A 29 9.11 12.35 6.28
C GLN A 29 9.66 13.28 7.36
N ASP A 30 9.08 13.17 8.54
CA ASP A 30 9.61 13.77 9.75
C ASP A 30 10.54 12.77 10.45
N PHE A 31 11.62 13.29 11.03
CA PHE A 31 12.59 12.53 11.79
C PHE A 31 12.59 13.00 13.26
N GLU A 32 13.07 12.16 14.17
CA GLU A 32 13.22 12.51 15.57
C GLU A 32 14.18 13.72 15.72
N ASP A 33 15.26 13.72 14.95
CA ASP A 33 16.08 14.91 14.72
C ASP A 33 15.33 15.86 13.78
N ARG A 34 14.74 16.92 14.36
CA ARG A 34 13.95 17.92 13.65
C ARG A 34 14.74 18.74 12.61
N ALA A 35 16.07 18.74 12.68
CA ALA A 35 16.92 19.36 11.67
C ALA A 35 16.93 18.53 10.36
N ARG A 36 16.65 17.24 10.45
CA ARG A 36 16.47 16.36 9.29
C ARG A 36 15.00 16.33 8.87
N ARG A 37 14.73 16.77 7.67
CA ARG A 37 13.39 16.77 7.11
C ARG A 37 13.44 16.48 5.61
N ALA A 38 12.61 15.54 5.16
CA ALA A 38 12.25 15.43 3.76
C ALA A 38 10.86 16.05 3.58
N ASP A 39 10.73 17.06 2.75
CA ASP A 39 9.46 17.78 2.53
C ASP A 39 9.09 17.84 1.05
N GLY A 40 8.57 16.73 0.53
CA GLY A 40 8.03 16.64 -0.82
C GLY A 40 6.73 17.44 -1.02
N ARG A 41 6.06 17.85 0.06
CA ARG A 41 4.82 18.66 -0.01
C ARG A 41 5.07 20.01 -0.67
N ALA A 42 6.28 20.56 -0.52
CA ALA A 42 6.65 21.82 -1.16
C ALA A 42 6.59 21.78 -2.70
N TYR A 43 6.65 20.61 -3.27
CA TYR A 43 6.62 20.37 -4.72
C TYR A 43 5.32 19.72 -5.20
N GLN A 44 4.44 19.33 -4.29
CA GLN A 44 3.16 18.70 -4.63
C GLN A 44 2.16 19.75 -5.13
N ALA A 45 1.87 19.71 -6.44
CA ALA A 45 0.93 20.61 -7.09
C ALA A 45 -0.53 20.12 -6.98
N ALA A 46 -0.75 18.81 -6.99
CA ALA A 46 -2.09 18.23 -6.91
C ALA A 46 -2.09 16.84 -6.23
N PHE A 47 -3.24 16.51 -5.68
CA PHE A 47 -3.59 15.15 -5.24
C PHE A 47 -5.02 14.85 -5.69
N THR A 48 -5.21 13.68 -6.30
CA THR A 48 -6.53 13.18 -6.67
C THR A 48 -6.68 11.73 -6.22
N PHE A 49 -7.91 11.36 -5.89
CA PHE A 49 -8.27 10.00 -5.55
C PHE A 49 -9.61 9.65 -6.18
N ARG A 50 -9.62 8.64 -7.05
CA ARG A 50 -10.85 8.07 -7.59
C ARG A 50 -10.87 6.56 -7.43
N ASP A 51 -10.08 5.85 -8.21
CA ASP A 51 -9.87 4.39 -8.09
C ASP A 51 -8.59 4.09 -7.31
N TYR A 52 -7.63 4.99 -7.39
CA TYR A 52 -6.33 4.95 -6.72
C TYR A 52 -5.82 6.38 -6.46
N PRO A 53 -4.89 6.56 -5.52
CA PRO A 53 -4.25 7.84 -5.28
C PRO A 53 -3.31 8.23 -6.42
N GLN A 54 -3.35 9.51 -6.80
CA GLN A 54 -2.44 10.14 -7.74
C GLN A 54 -1.90 11.42 -7.15
N TRP A 55 -0.58 11.57 -7.16
CA TRP A 55 0.15 12.77 -6.77
C TRP A 55 0.80 13.39 -7.99
N THR A 56 0.68 14.70 -8.15
CA THR A 56 1.39 15.47 -9.18
C THR A 56 2.38 16.41 -8.51
N TYR A 57 3.64 16.34 -8.91
CA TYR A 57 4.71 17.20 -8.42
C TYR A 57 5.23 18.08 -9.54
N GLN A 58 5.50 19.36 -9.23
CA GLN A 58 6.12 20.32 -10.13
C GLN A 58 7.48 20.74 -9.57
N VAL A 59 8.55 20.47 -10.32
CA VAL A 59 9.92 20.70 -9.89
C VAL A 59 10.71 21.35 -11.01
N GLN A 60 10.92 22.68 -10.94
CA GLN A 60 11.89 23.42 -11.78
C GLN A 60 11.98 22.95 -13.26
N GLY A 61 10.85 22.84 -13.95
CA GLY A 61 10.80 22.42 -15.35
C GLY A 61 10.59 20.90 -15.55
N ALA A 62 10.42 20.14 -14.49
CA ALA A 62 9.97 18.77 -14.56
C ALA A 62 8.61 18.58 -13.86
N GLU A 63 7.80 17.70 -14.42
CA GLU A 63 6.56 17.23 -13.80
C GLU A 63 6.70 15.74 -13.51
N VAL A 64 6.29 15.31 -12.32
CA VAL A 64 6.22 13.89 -11.96
C VAL A 64 4.80 13.57 -11.50
N VAL A 65 4.15 12.62 -12.18
CA VAL A 65 2.86 12.08 -11.77
C VAL A 65 3.08 10.68 -11.22
N LYS A 66 2.82 10.50 -9.93
CA LYS A 66 2.91 9.22 -9.23
C LYS A 66 1.52 8.63 -9.03
N ARG A 67 1.34 7.35 -9.32
CA ARG A 67 0.14 6.57 -9.01
C ARG A 67 0.52 5.31 -8.24
N ALA A 68 -0.35 4.87 -7.33
CA ALA A 68 -0.17 3.62 -6.60
C ALA A 68 -1.49 2.85 -6.55
N ALA A 69 -1.45 1.55 -6.78
CA ALA A 69 -2.63 0.68 -6.74
C ALA A 69 -2.32 -0.61 -5.99
N LEU A 70 -3.23 -1.01 -5.08
CA LEU A 70 -3.24 -2.37 -4.55
C LEU A 70 -3.93 -3.28 -5.57
N MET A 71 -3.35 -4.44 -5.81
CA MET A 71 -3.96 -5.42 -6.71
C MET A 71 -5.12 -6.16 -6.04
N PRO A 72 -6.28 -6.18 -6.66
CA PRO A 72 -7.42 -6.90 -6.12
C PRO A 72 -7.13 -8.40 -5.91
N GLY A 73 -7.35 -8.86 -4.66
CA GLY A 73 -7.19 -10.27 -4.29
C GLY A 73 -5.74 -10.77 -4.15
N GLU A 74 -4.76 -9.87 -4.28
CA GLU A 74 -3.34 -10.23 -4.20
C GLU A 74 -2.59 -9.35 -3.19
N ASN A 75 -1.53 -9.90 -2.57
CA ASN A 75 -0.62 -9.13 -1.74
C ASN A 75 0.43 -8.45 -2.64
N ALA A 76 -0.03 -7.50 -3.44
CA ALA A 76 0.78 -6.79 -4.40
C ALA A 76 0.42 -5.31 -4.47
N VAL A 77 1.42 -4.46 -4.70
CA VAL A 77 1.28 -3.04 -4.97
C VAL A 77 1.96 -2.69 -6.29
N ALA A 78 1.24 -1.99 -7.14
CA ALA A 78 1.74 -1.46 -8.40
C ALA A 78 1.96 0.06 -8.30
N LEU A 79 3.02 0.54 -8.93
CA LEU A 79 3.44 1.92 -8.95
C LEU A 79 3.69 2.34 -10.39
N ILE A 80 3.22 3.52 -10.75
CA ILE A 80 3.52 4.18 -12.03
C ILE A 80 3.98 5.61 -11.72
N TYR A 81 5.12 6.00 -12.29
CA TYR A 81 5.60 7.37 -12.30
C TYR A 81 5.77 7.82 -13.73
N GLU A 82 5.02 8.82 -14.12
CA GLU A 82 5.21 9.51 -15.41
C GLU A 82 6.05 10.76 -15.16
N ILE A 83 7.20 10.87 -15.83
CA ILE A 83 8.12 11.98 -15.68
C ILE A 83 8.20 12.73 -17.00
N ASN A 84 7.85 14.02 -16.99
CA ASN A 84 8.01 14.91 -18.10
C ASN A 84 9.11 15.92 -17.79
N ASN A 85 10.26 15.77 -18.42
CA ASN A 85 11.41 16.63 -18.22
C ASN A 85 11.46 17.73 -19.29
N ARG A 86 10.91 18.89 -18.98
CA ARG A 86 10.96 20.10 -19.83
C ARG A 86 12.21 20.95 -19.54
N GLY A 87 13.10 20.49 -18.67
CA GLY A 87 14.33 21.17 -18.29
C GLY A 87 15.42 21.07 -19.34
N ARG A 88 16.62 21.57 -19.00
CA ARG A 88 17.80 21.56 -19.86
C ARG A 88 18.85 20.53 -19.48
N SER A 89 18.65 19.82 -18.36
CA SER A 89 19.52 18.76 -17.87
C SER A 89 18.74 17.45 -17.71
N GLU A 90 19.44 16.36 -17.66
CA GLU A 90 18.86 15.05 -17.33
C GLU A 90 18.20 15.11 -15.97
N ALA A 91 17.02 14.50 -15.85
CA ALA A 91 16.33 14.25 -14.60
C ALA A 91 16.45 12.77 -14.25
N VAL A 92 16.80 12.45 -12.99
CA VAL A 92 16.88 11.07 -12.50
C VAL A 92 15.89 10.89 -11.38
N LEU A 93 14.83 10.11 -11.62
CA LEU A 93 13.93 9.64 -10.57
C LEU A 93 14.58 8.46 -9.85
N ARG A 94 14.60 8.51 -8.51
CA ARG A 94 15.00 7.39 -7.66
C ARG A 94 13.88 7.06 -6.69
N VAL A 95 13.50 5.78 -6.63
CA VAL A 95 12.50 5.22 -5.71
C VAL A 95 13.18 4.22 -4.81
N THR A 96 13.26 4.50 -3.51
CA THR A 96 13.93 3.65 -2.52
C THR A 96 12.88 3.08 -1.54
N PRO A 97 12.60 1.77 -1.57
CA PRO A 97 11.70 1.15 -0.61
C PRO A 97 12.38 1.04 0.77
N HIS A 98 11.64 1.41 1.79
CA HIS A 98 12.03 1.24 3.18
C HIS A 98 11.44 -0.05 3.72
N LEU A 99 12.28 -1.04 3.95
CA LEU A 99 11.92 -2.42 4.26
C LEU A 99 11.80 -2.64 5.77
N ARG A 100 10.83 -3.48 6.18
CA ARG A 100 10.67 -3.88 7.58
C ARG A 100 10.54 -5.40 7.77
N PHE A 101 9.68 -6.09 7.04
CA PHE A 101 9.45 -7.54 7.12
C PHE A 101 9.12 -8.02 8.55
N VAL A 102 8.30 -7.26 9.25
CA VAL A 102 7.87 -7.54 10.62
C VAL A 102 6.34 -7.61 10.72
N PRO A 103 5.78 -8.33 11.69
CA PRO A 103 4.35 -8.24 11.98
C PRO A 103 3.91 -6.79 12.22
N LYS A 104 2.63 -6.52 12.00
CA LYS A 104 2.02 -5.22 12.26
C LYS A 104 2.27 -4.78 13.70
N GLY A 105 2.77 -3.56 13.87
CA GLY A 105 3.03 -2.97 15.19
C GLY A 105 4.38 -3.32 15.81
N GLU A 106 5.12 -4.27 15.24
CA GLU A 106 6.45 -4.64 15.75
C GLU A 106 7.55 -3.75 15.18
N ALA A 107 8.65 -3.60 15.94
CA ALA A 107 9.86 -2.93 15.50
C ALA A 107 10.75 -3.86 14.65
N LEU A 108 11.73 -3.29 13.95
CA LEU A 108 12.81 -4.06 13.35
C LEU A 108 13.56 -4.84 14.44
N LEU A 109 13.90 -6.08 14.13
CA LEU A 109 14.74 -6.89 15.03
C LEU A 109 16.19 -6.36 15.03
N PRO A 110 16.88 -6.36 16.18
CA PRO A 110 18.29 -6.02 16.21
C PRO A 110 19.10 -6.89 15.24
N GLY A 111 19.90 -6.25 14.39
CA GLY A 111 20.74 -6.97 13.42
C GLY A 111 19.99 -7.64 12.26
N GLN A 112 18.72 -7.34 12.05
CA GLN A 112 17.92 -7.91 10.96
C GLN A 112 18.58 -7.69 9.60
N GLN A 113 18.79 -8.77 8.87
CA GLN A 113 19.41 -8.77 7.55
C GLN A 113 18.36 -8.85 6.45
N PHE A 114 18.61 -8.15 5.35
CA PHE A 114 17.79 -8.15 4.14
C PHE A 114 18.66 -8.55 2.94
N THR A 115 18.43 -9.74 2.44
CA THR A 115 19.15 -10.26 1.28
C THR A 115 18.44 -9.85 0.00
N LEU A 116 19.20 -9.30 -0.96
CA LEU A 116 18.72 -8.99 -2.30
C LEU A 116 19.39 -9.96 -3.31
N GLU A 117 18.57 -10.76 -3.98
CA GLU A 117 19.00 -11.71 -5.01
C GLU A 117 18.21 -11.45 -6.30
N GLY A 118 18.82 -10.76 -7.25
CA GLY A 118 18.12 -10.31 -8.46
C GLY A 118 16.93 -9.38 -8.11
N LYS A 119 15.72 -9.85 -8.33
CA LYS A 119 14.47 -9.13 -8.03
C LYS A 119 13.70 -9.74 -6.84
N ARG A 120 14.40 -10.40 -5.94
CA ARG A 120 13.87 -11.04 -4.75
C ARG A 120 14.54 -10.48 -3.50
N ILE A 121 13.75 -10.06 -2.53
CA ILE A 121 14.21 -9.57 -1.23
C ILE A 121 13.72 -10.56 -0.18
N SER A 122 14.59 -11.01 0.70
CA SER A 122 14.25 -11.92 1.79
C SER A 122 14.76 -11.44 3.14
N SER A 123 13.97 -11.66 4.19
CA SER A 123 14.31 -11.36 5.59
C SER A 123 13.33 -12.11 6.51
N ASN A 124 13.79 -12.61 7.63
CA ASN A 124 12.95 -13.26 8.66
C ASN A 124 12.00 -14.34 8.09
N GLY A 125 12.49 -15.20 7.20
CA GLY A 125 11.69 -16.25 6.56
C GLY A 125 10.59 -15.76 5.61
N ARG A 126 10.55 -14.46 5.29
CA ARG A 126 9.60 -13.84 4.37
C ARG A 126 10.29 -13.40 3.10
N THR A 127 9.54 -13.39 2.01
CA THR A 127 10.05 -13.01 0.69
C THR A 127 9.13 -11.98 0.05
N LEU A 128 9.73 -10.98 -0.59
CA LEU A 128 9.09 -9.99 -1.43
C LEU A 128 9.77 -10.01 -2.79
N TYR A 129 8.99 -10.13 -3.84
CA TYR A 129 9.46 -10.03 -5.22
C TYR A 129 9.14 -8.66 -5.78
N PHE A 130 9.95 -8.19 -6.72
CA PHE A 130 9.62 -6.98 -7.45
C PHE A 130 9.96 -7.09 -8.94
N GLN A 131 9.23 -6.32 -9.73
CA GLN A 131 9.45 -6.17 -11.17
C GLN A 131 9.43 -4.68 -11.50
N THR A 132 10.30 -4.26 -12.41
CA THR A 132 10.36 -2.87 -12.88
C THR A 132 10.96 -2.81 -14.27
N ASN A 133 10.59 -1.78 -15.03
CA ASN A 133 11.24 -1.37 -16.27
C ASN A 133 12.39 -0.38 -16.03
N GLY A 134 12.53 0.14 -14.81
CA GLY A 134 13.67 0.94 -14.40
C GLY A 134 14.90 0.12 -14.06
N GLN A 135 16.00 0.79 -13.78
CA GLN A 135 17.23 0.15 -13.34
C GLN A 135 17.15 -0.15 -11.84
N ALA A 136 17.18 -1.43 -11.47
CA ALA A 136 17.35 -1.82 -10.08
C ALA A 136 18.83 -1.70 -9.67
N VAL A 137 19.10 -0.85 -8.69
CA VAL A 137 20.46 -0.56 -8.21
C VAL A 137 20.59 -1.13 -6.79
N PRO A 138 21.43 -2.16 -6.58
CA PRO A 138 21.74 -2.65 -5.24
C PRO A 138 22.45 -1.56 -4.43
N LEU A 139 22.09 -1.47 -3.15
CA LEU A 139 22.72 -0.58 -2.18
C LEU A 139 23.28 -1.40 -1.02
N PRO A 140 24.38 -0.98 -0.38
CA PRO A 140 24.73 -1.52 0.92
C PRO A 140 23.55 -1.38 1.89
N GLN A 141 23.27 -2.45 2.65
CA GLN A 141 22.21 -2.37 3.63
C GLN A 141 22.50 -1.26 4.63
N ALA A 142 21.54 -0.37 4.82
CA ALA A 142 21.63 0.71 5.77
C ALA A 142 20.28 0.92 6.48
N LEU A 143 20.34 1.32 7.75
CA LEU A 143 19.15 1.75 8.48
C LEU A 143 18.80 3.20 8.13
N ARG A 144 17.51 3.47 8.04
CA ARG A 144 16.91 4.80 7.90
C ARG A 144 16.03 5.08 9.09
N GLY A 145 16.18 6.24 9.67
CA GLY A 145 15.46 6.69 10.87
C GLY A 145 16.39 7.42 11.83
N PRO A 146 16.02 7.60 13.11
CA PRO A 146 14.67 7.32 13.58
C PRO A 146 13.64 8.26 12.94
N PHE A 147 12.57 7.66 12.39
CA PHE A 147 11.42 8.39 11.88
C PHE A 147 10.55 8.83 13.03
N GLN A 148 9.93 10.00 12.92
CA GLN A 148 8.94 10.49 13.85
C GLN A 148 7.53 10.22 13.32
N PHE A 149 6.69 9.57 14.13
CA PHE A 149 5.29 9.29 13.84
C PHE A 149 4.41 10.12 14.78
N ALA A 150 4.02 11.32 14.33
CA ALA A 150 3.30 12.28 15.16
C ALA A 150 1.94 11.72 15.63
N GLN A 151 1.23 10.95 14.79
CA GLN A 151 -0.05 10.36 15.17
C GLN A 151 0.13 9.29 16.25
N ASP A 152 1.13 8.41 16.12
CA ASP A 152 1.41 7.40 17.14
C ASP A 152 1.78 8.05 18.48
N ALA A 153 2.54 9.17 18.46
CA ALA A 153 2.83 9.96 19.65
C ALA A 153 1.57 10.50 20.32
N MET A 154 0.61 11.02 19.53
CA MET A 154 -0.67 11.52 20.06
C MET A 154 -1.52 10.39 20.67
N ASP A 155 -1.43 9.19 20.12
CA ASP A 155 -2.13 8.01 20.63
C ASP A 155 -1.40 7.31 21.80
N GLY A 156 -0.29 7.88 22.30
CA GLY A 156 0.51 7.26 23.37
C GLY A 156 1.27 6.01 22.96
N LYS A 157 1.47 5.80 21.65
CA LYS A 157 2.20 4.65 21.08
C LYS A 157 3.66 5.01 20.83
N PRO A 158 4.55 4.00 20.61
CA PRO A 158 5.92 4.25 20.19
C PRO A 158 5.97 5.12 18.93
N ALA A 159 6.47 6.34 19.08
CA ALA A 159 6.43 7.39 18.06
C ALA A 159 7.64 7.40 17.14
N ALA A 160 8.65 6.58 17.41
CA ALA A 160 9.87 6.50 16.61
C ALA A 160 10.00 5.13 15.94
N GLY A 161 10.62 5.10 14.77
CA GLY A 161 10.80 3.83 14.07
C GLY A 161 11.95 3.87 13.07
N TRP A 162 12.35 2.66 12.67
CA TRP A 162 13.44 2.44 11.72
C TRP A 162 12.96 1.55 10.57
N ALA A 163 13.59 1.71 9.42
CA ALA A 163 13.48 0.79 8.29
C ALA A 163 14.86 0.54 7.68
N ALA A 164 15.01 -0.56 6.94
CA ALA A 164 16.22 -0.85 6.20
C ALA A 164 16.06 -0.49 4.72
N VAL A 165 17.16 -0.15 4.07
CA VAL A 165 17.24 -0.03 2.61
C VAL A 165 18.36 -0.94 2.11
N ASN A 166 18.18 -1.59 0.96
CA ASN A 166 19.22 -2.41 0.31
C ASN A 166 19.21 -2.28 -1.22
N HIS A 167 18.28 -1.50 -1.78
CA HIS A 167 18.21 -1.19 -3.19
C HIS A 167 17.40 0.08 -3.45
N CYS A 168 17.53 0.60 -4.65
CA CYS A 168 16.61 1.58 -5.21
C CYS A 168 16.29 1.21 -6.67
N ILE A 169 15.28 1.86 -7.22
CA ILE A 169 14.93 1.81 -8.65
C ILE A 169 15.19 3.19 -9.22
N GLU A 170 15.90 3.26 -10.35
CA GLU A 170 16.21 4.52 -11.02
C GLU A 170 15.66 4.55 -12.44
N LEU A 171 15.27 5.76 -12.86
CA LEU A 171 14.92 6.08 -14.24
C LEU A 171 15.51 7.43 -14.61
N SER A 172 16.38 7.45 -15.63
CA SER A 172 16.90 8.67 -16.25
C SER A 172 15.97 9.15 -17.35
N VAL A 173 15.71 10.45 -17.36
CA VAL A 173 14.87 11.13 -18.35
C VAL A 173 15.66 12.30 -18.97
N PRO A 174 16.11 12.18 -20.24
CA PRO A 174 16.83 13.25 -20.94
C PRO A 174 16.02 14.56 -21.01
N PRO A 175 16.69 15.68 -21.27
CA PRO A 175 16.03 16.97 -21.52
C PRO A 175 15.02 16.88 -22.67
N GLY A 176 13.81 17.41 -22.45
CA GLY A 176 12.75 17.44 -23.45
C GLY A 176 11.99 16.12 -23.64
N GLU A 177 12.37 15.06 -22.91
CA GLU A 177 11.71 13.74 -22.99
C GLU A 177 10.68 13.52 -21.86
N SER A 178 9.78 12.59 -22.15
CA SER A 178 8.88 11.99 -21.14
C SER A 178 9.13 10.49 -21.06
N ARG A 179 9.20 9.95 -19.84
CA ARG A 179 9.37 8.52 -19.60
C ARG A 179 8.48 8.05 -18.46
N THR A 180 8.19 6.77 -18.47
CA THR A 180 7.38 6.11 -17.43
C THR A 180 8.20 5.06 -16.71
N LEU A 181 8.26 5.18 -15.37
CA LEU A 181 8.74 4.13 -14.49
C LEU A 181 7.57 3.32 -14.00
N GLU A 182 7.64 2.02 -14.18
CA GLU A 182 6.72 1.04 -13.61
C GLU A 182 7.43 0.17 -12.59
N ALA A 183 6.77 -0.12 -11.46
CA ALA A 183 7.24 -1.07 -10.48
C ALA A 183 6.08 -1.82 -9.85
N VAL A 184 6.26 -3.11 -9.59
CA VAL A 184 5.32 -3.94 -8.82
C VAL A 184 6.10 -4.64 -7.74
N TYR A 185 5.58 -4.62 -6.52
CA TYR A 185 6.07 -5.41 -5.39
C TYR A 185 4.99 -6.38 -4.93
N ALA A 186 5.34 -7.66 -4.77
CA ALA A 186 4.38 -8.68 -4.33
C ALA A 186 5.03 -9.81 -3.54
N THR A 187 4.21 -10.53 -2.77
CA THR A 187 4.64 -11.74 -2.07
C THR A 187 4.61 -12.98 -2.97
N ALA A 188 3.95 -12.92 -4.12
CA ALA A 188 3.94 -13.97 -5.14
C ALA A 188 5.10 -13.81 -6.12
N HIS A 189 5.62 -14.92 -6.65
CA HIS A 189 6.73 -14.92 -7.60
C HIS A 189 6.31 -14.42 -9.00
N THR A 190 5.11 -14.78 -9.45
CA THR A 190 4.57 -14.33 -10.74
C THR A 190 3.91 -12.97 -10.55
N LEU A 191 4.44 -11.96 -11.23
CA LEU A 191 4.00 -10.58 -11.12
C LEU A 191 3.36 -10.14 -12.44
N PRO A 192 2.16 -9.56 -12.41
CA PRO A 192 1.61 -8.84 -13.55
C PRO A 192 2.36 -7.52 -13.77
N GLY A 193 2.20 -6.92 -14.95
CA GLY A 193 2.67 -5.57 -15.20
C GLY A 193 1.93 -4.52 -14.35
N ALA A 194 2.57 -3.38 -14.10
CA ALA A 194 1.91 -2.32 -13.34
C ALA A 194 0.63 -1.83 -14.05
N ALA A 195 0.68 -1.58 -15.35
CA ALA A 195 -0.49 -1.16 -16.13
C ALA A 195 -1.66 -2.15 -16.04
N GLU A 196 -1.37 -3.46 -16.01
CA GLU A 196 -2.38 -4.50 -15.84
C GLU A 196 -3.05 -4.41 -14.45
N ALA A 197 -2.26 -4.17 -13.40
CA ALA A 197 -2.76 -4.01 -12.03
C ALA A 197 -3.77 -2.85 -11.93
N PHE A 198 -3.44 -1.70 -12.52
CA PHE A 198 -4.33 -0.54 -12.57
C PHE A 198 -5.62 -0.85 -13.35
N SER A 199 -5.49 -1.48 -14.51
CA SER A 199 -6.64 -1.86 -15.34
C SER A 199 -7.57 -2.86 -14.63
N ARG A 200 -7.02 -3.83 -13.90
CA ARG A 200 -7.80 -4.79 -13.08
C ARG A 200 -8.57 -4.08 -11.97
N LEU A 201 -7.93 -3.15 -11.24
CA LEU A 201 -8.58 -2.38 -10.17
C LEU A 201 -9.72 -1.52 -10.71
N GLU A 202 -9.51 -0.80 -11.82
CA GLU A 202 -10.55 -0.01 -12.46
C GLU A 202 -11.71 -0.87 -12.98
N ALA A 203 -11.40 -2.02 -13.57
CA ALA A 203 -12.42 -2.96 -14.04
C ALA A 203 -13.27 -3.52 -12.88
N GLN A 204 -12.63 -3.86 -11.75
CA GLN A 204 -13.32 -4.29 -10.53
C GLN A 204 -14.22 -3.18 -10.00
N ASN A 205 -13.74 -1.96 -9.88
CA ASN A 205 -14.52 -0.83 -9.38
C ASN A 205 -15.72 -0.54 -10.28
N ARG A 206 -15.54 -0.55 -11.62
CA ARG A 206 -16.65 -0.44 -12.56
C ARG A 206 -17.67 -1.59 -12.45
N ALA A 207 -17.20 -2.81 -12.17
CA ALA A 207 -18.10 -3.95 -11.96
C ALA A 207 -18.91 -3.81 -10.68
N LEU A 208 -18.30 -3.33 -9.59
CA LEU A 208 -19.01 -3.03 -8.33
C LEU A 208 -20.07 -1.94 -8.52
N GLU A 209 -19.74 -0.84 -9.20
CA GLU A 209 -20.68 0.23 -9.49
C GLU A 209 -21.87 -0.25 -10.34
N ARG A 210 -21.61 -1.04 -11.40
CA ARG A 210 -22.69 -1.60 -12.24
C ARG A 210 -23.59 -2.54 -11.45
N ARG A 211 -23.02 -3.39 -10.60
CA ARG A 211 -23.78 -4.33 -9.76
C ARG A 211 -24.68 -3.61 -8.76
N ALA A 212 -24.18 -2.54 -8.14
CA ALA A 212 -24.94 -1.75 -7.18
C ALA A 212 -26.06 -0.92 -7.84
N GLY A 213 -25.93 -0.55 -9.11
CA GLY A 213 -26.96 0.14 -9.88
C GLY A 213 -27.19 1.61 -9.51
N PHE A 214 -26.38 2.20 -8.63
CA PHE A 214 -26.52 3.61 -8.26
C PHE A 214 -26.07 4.52 -9.40
N THR A 215 -26.83 5.60 -9.63
CA THR A 215 -26.51 6.65 -10.60
C THR A 215 -25.81 7.85 -9.97
N ASP A 216 -26.04 8.09 -8.67
CA ASP A 216 -25.43 9.17 -7.90
C ASP A 216 -23.92 8.95 -7.71
N GLY A 217 -23.12 10.01 -7.88
CA GLY A 217 -21.68 9.95 -7.83
C GLY A 217 -21.13 9.65 -6.44
N ALA A 218 -21.76 10.12 -5.37
CA ALA A 218 -21.35 9.86 -3.99
C ALA A 218 -21.65 8.40 -3.61
N ALA A 219 -22.84 7.89 -4.00
CA ALA A 219 -23.20 6.49 -3.78
C ALA A 219 -22.25 5.54 -4.50
N ARG A 220 -21.86 5.83 -5.74
CA ARG A 220 -20.86 5.06 -6.48
C ARG A 220 -19.48 5.09 -5.80
N ALA A 221 -19.07 6.24 -5.28
CA ALA A 221 -17.81 6.34 -4.52
C ALA A 221 -17.86 5.51 -3.24
N LEU A 222 -18.99 5.52 -2.50
CA LEU A 222 -19.19 4.68 -1.32
C LEU A 222 -19.16 3.19 -1.64
N VAL A 223 -19.73 2.75 -2.75
CA VAL A 223 -19.66 1.34 -3.21
C VAL A 223 -18.22 0.89 -3.44
N ARG A 224 -17.40 1.73 -4.09
CA ARG A 224 -15.97 1.43 -4.26
C ARG A 224 -15.23 1.36 -2.92
N ALA A 225 -15.49 2.33 -2.04
CA ALA A 225 -14.88 2.37 -0.70
C ALA A 225 -15.26 1.15 0.14
N ALA A 226 -16.55 0.78 0.16
CA ALA A 226 -17.05 -0.40 0.87
C ALA A 226 -16.37 -1.70 0.39
N GLY A 227 -16.07 -1.79 -0.90
CA GLY A 227 -15.35 -2.92 -1.48
C GLY A 227 -13.96 -3.16 -0.88
N GLN A 228 -13.33 -2.12 -0.34
CA GLN A 228 -11.98 -2.20 0.25
C GLN A 228 -11.97 -2.83 1.66
N PHE A 229 -13.11 -2.84 2.34
CA PHE A 229 -13.25 -3.44 3.68
C PHE A 229 -13.54 -4.94 3.63
N LEU A 230 -13.94 -5.48 2.48
CA LEU A 230 -14.16 -6.91 2.34
C LEU A 230 -12.83 -7.64 2.20
N SER A 231 -12.61 -8.60 3.06
CA SER A 231 -11.40 -9.42 3.07
C SER A 231 -11.77 -10.90 3.07
N ARG A 232 -10.79 -11.75 2.75
CA ARG A 232 -10.92 -13.19 2.84
C ARG A 232 -10.31 -13.65 4.17
N ARG A 233 -11.06 -14.47 4.92
CA ARG A 233 -10.56 -15.07 6.15
C ARG A 233 -9.97 -16.45 5.85
N GLU A 234 -8.70 -16.64 6.18
CA GLU A 234 -7.97 -17.88 5.86
C GLU A 234 -8.51 -19.09 6.64
N SER A 235 -8.91 -18.90 7.91
CA SER A 235 -9.37 -20.00 8.78
C SER A 235 -10.68 -20.64 8.29
N THR A 236 -11.57 -19.88 7.67
CA THR A 236 -12.86 -20.39 7.15
C THR A 236 -12.89 -20.48 5.63
N GLY A 237 -11.93 -19.87 4.93
CA GLY A 237 -11.97 -19.69 3.49
C GLY A 237 -13.07 -18.75 2.99
N GLY A 238 -13.91 -18.22 3.90
CA GLY A 238 -15.01 -17.31 3.62
C GLY A 238 -14.60 -15.84 3.60
N HIS A 239 -15.60 -14.96 3.51
CA HIS A 239 -15.41 -13.52 3.56
C HIS A 239 -15.62 -12.97 4.96
N THR A 240 -15.01 -11.80 5.22
CA THR A 240 -15.21 -11.01 6.43
C THR A 240 -15.11 -9.52 6.11
N ILE A 241 -15.63 -8.65 6.99
CA ILE A 241 -15.52 -7.20 6.88
C ILE A 241 -14.57 -6.71 7.96
N LEU A 242 -13.55 -5.93 7.56
CA LEU A 242 -12.63 -5.29 8.49
C LEU A 242 -13.30 -4.08 9.14
N ALA A 243 -13.24 -3.97 10.47
CA ALA A 243 -13.86 -2.89 11.22
C ALA A 243 -13.21 -1.52 10.94
N GLY A 244 -11.90 -1.50 10.66
CA GLY A 244 -11.19 -0.26 10.32
C GLY A 244 -9.78 -0.54 9.81
N PHE A 245 -9.58 -0.44 8.51
CA PHE A 245 -8.29 -0.66 7.89
C PHE A 245 -7.36 0.56 8.07
N PRO A 246 -6.09 0.36 8.46
CA PRO A 246 -5.37 -0.89 8.76
C PRO A 246 -5.34 -1.24 10.26
N PHE A 247 -6.08 -0.55 11.12
CA PHE A 247 -5.91 -0.59 12.58
C PHE A 247 -6.62 -1.76 13.24
N PHE A 248 -7.85 -2.05 12.81
CA PHE A 248 -8.70 -3.07 13.42
C PHE A 248 -8.79 -4.31 12.56
N GLU A 249 -9.19 -5.40 13.22
CA GLU A 249 -9.45 -6.69 12.62
C GLU A 249 -10.93 -6.82 12.23
N ASP A 250 -11.40 -8.03 12.00
CA ASP A 250 -12.78 -8.34 11.73
C ASP A 250 -13.57 -8.52 13.04
N TRP A 251 -14.24 -7.46 13.46
CA TRP A 251 -15.05 -7.43 14.67
C TRP A 251 -16.51 -7.78 14.34
N GLY A 252 -17.11 -8.71 15.12
CA GLY A 252 -18.45 -9.23 14.86
C GLY A 252 -19.54 -8.16 14.85
N ARG A 253 -19.58 -7.32 15.88
CA ARG A 253 -20.57 -6.22 15.95
C ARG A 253 -20.43 -5.26 14.78
N ASP A 254 -19.22 -4.80 14.51
CA ASP A 254 -18.92 -3.86 13.42
C ASP A 254 -19.27 -4.47 12.06
N THR A 255 -18.95 -5.75 11.87
CA THR A 255 -19.30 -6.50 10.66
C THR A 255 -20.81 -6.59 10.47
N MET A 256 -21.58 -6.96 11.52
CA MET A 256 -23.05 -7.09 11.41
C MET A 256 -23.73 -5.76 11.15
N ILE A 257 -23.24 -4.67 11.77
CA ILE A 257 -23.76 -3.30 11.53
C ILE A 257 -23.43 -2.83 10.11
N ALA A 258 -22.23 -3.11 9.63
CA ALA A 258 -21.76 -2.65 8.31
C ALA A 258 -22.30 -3.49 7.13
N LEU A 259 -22.61 -4.76 7.34
CA LEU A 259 -23.00 -5.72 6.30
C LEU A 259 -24.14 -5.24 5.40
N PRO A 260 -25.25 -4.69 5.92
CA PRO A 260 -26.34 -4.21 5.07
C PRO A 260 -25.89 -3.14 4.08
N GLY A 261 -25.14 -2.14 4.55
CA GLY A 261 -24.65 -1.04 3.70
C GLY A 261 -23.50 -1.45 2.77
N CYS A 262 -22.52 -2.15 3.30
CA CYS A 262 -21.33 -2.53 2.52
C CYS A 262 -21.59 -3.60 1.46
N LEU A 263 -22.55 -4.51 1.73
CA LEU A 263 -22.76 -5.67 0.86
C LEU A 263 -24.17 -5.73 0.28
N LEU A 264 -25.23 -5.73 1.09
CA LEU A 264 -26.57 -5.93 0.57
C LEU A 264 -27.03 -4.78 -0.32
N ALA A 265 -26.85 -3.52 0.11
CA ALA A 265 -27.17 -2.33 -0.69
C ALA A 265 -26.34 -2.26 -1.99
N ALA A 266 -25.16 -2.83 -2.01
CA ALA A 266 -24.28 -2.94 -3.19
C ALA A 266 -24.60 -4.18 -4.06
N GLY A 267 -25.66 -4.93 -3.78
CA GLY A 267 -26.06 -6.15 -4.51
C GLY A 267 -25.14 -7.35 -4.29
N ARG A 268 -24.31 -7.35 -3.24
CA ARG A 268 -23.28 -8.39 -2.96
C ARG A 268 -23.80 -9.47 -2.01
N CYS A 269 -24.96 -10.05 -2.35
CA CYS A 269 -25.66 -11.01 -1.46
C CYS A 269 -24.88 -12.29 -1.20
N GLN A 270 -24.09 -12.77 -2.17
CA GLN A 270 -23.27 -13.98 -1.98
C GLN A 270 -22.12 -13.74 -1.00
N GLU A 271 -21.46 -12.58 -1.11
CA GLU A 271 -20.43 -12.19 -0.18
C GLU A 271 -21.02 -11.93 1.23
N ALA A 272 -22.20 -11.34 1.33
CA ALA A 272 -22.92 -11.17 2.60
C ALA A 272 -23.22 -12.52 3.25
N LYS A 273 -23.74 -13.50 2.49
CA LYS A 273 -23.94 -14.87 2.95
C LYS A 273 -22.63 -15.47 3.48
N SER A 274 -21.55 -15.36 2.71
CA SER A 274 -20.25 -15.89 3.09
C SER A 274 -19.68 -15.25 4.37
N VAL A 275 -19.95 -13.96 4.59
CA VAL A 275 -19.59 -13.29 5.86
C VAL A 275 -20.38 -13.89 7.04
N LEU A 276 -21.69 -14.06 6.89
CA LEU A 276 -22.52 -14.66 7.96
C LEU A 276 -22.08 -16.10 8.27
N GLU A 277 -21.82 -16.92 7.24
CA GLU A 277 -21.31 -18.29 7.38
C GLU A 277 -19.95 -18.31 8.09
N THR A 278 -19.08 -17.33 7.84
CA THR A 278 -17.79 -17.18 8.54
C THR A 278 -17.98 -17.01 10.04
N PHE A 279 -18.91 -16.16 10.48
CA PHE A 279 -19.17 -15.95 11.91
C PHE A 279 -19.91 -17.13 12.54
N LEU A 280 -20.87 -17.75 11.82
CA LEU A 280 -21.59 -18.92 12.28
C LEU A 280 -20.69 -20.16 12.48
N ALA A 281 -19.57 -20.25 11.76
CA ALA A 281 -18.60 -21.33 11.96
C ALA A 281 -17.94 -21.29 13.35
N TYR A 282 -18.06 -20.17 14.07
CA TYR A 282 -17.53 -19.97 15.43
C TYR A 282 -18.65 -19.73 16.46
N GLU A 283 -19.89 -20.06 16.10
CA GLU A 283 -21.02 -19.98 17.05
C GLU A 283 -20.81 -20.99 18.20
N GLN A 284 -21.04 -20.51 19.43
CA GLN A 284 -21.03 -21.32 20.64
C GLN A 284 -22.23 -20.93 21.52
N ASP A 285 -23.06 -21.90 21.87
CA ASP A 285 -24.22 -21.72 22.73
C ASP A 285 -25.20 -20.60 22.28
N GLY A 286 -25.40 -20.47 20.98
CA GLY A 286 -26.24 -19.43 20.37
C GLY A 286 -25.57 -18.06 20.22
N LEU A 287 -24.30 -17.93 20.57
CA LEU A 287 -23.54 -16.68 20.48
C LEU A 287 -22.50 -16.74 19.36
N VAL A 288 -22.37 -15.66 18.61
CA VAL A 288 -21.29 -15.46 17.64
C VAL A 288 -20.19 -14.60 18.26
N PRO A 289 -18.89 -14.83 17.94
CA PRO A 289 -17.81 -14.08 18.55
C PRO A 289 -17.83 -12.62 18.10
N ASN A 290 -17.50 -11.71 19.01
CA ASN A 290 -17.25 -10.31 18.64
C ASN A 290 -15.81 -10.10 18.14
N LEU A 291 -14.87 -10.94 18.55
CA LEU A 291 -13.49 -10.93 18.09
C LEU A 291 -13.06 -12.37 17.87
N PHE A 292 -12.52 -12.66 16.70
CA PHE A 292 -11.96 -13.98 16.42
C PHE A 292 -10.62 -14.15 17.15
N PRO A 293 -10.33 -15.35 17.68
CA PRO A 293 -9.03 -15.62 18.26
C PRO A 293 -7.92 -15.41 17.21
N GLU A 294 -6.87 -14.69 17.59
CA GLU A 294 -5.70 -14.53 16.73
C GLU A 294 -4.98 -15.88 16.65
N GLY A 295 -4.79 -16.34 15.41
CA GLY A 295 -3.93 -17.47 15.16
C GLY A 295 -4.58 -18.83 14.93
N GLY A 296 -5.87 -18.96 15.10
CA GLY A 296 -6.56 -20.24 14.85
C GLY A 296 -6.09 -21.37 15.77
N GLU A 297 -5.57 -21.04 16.96
CA GLU A 297 -5.49 -21.95 18.09
C GLU A 297 -6.73 -21.68 18.94
N GLU A 298 -7.50 -22.69 19.10
CA GLU A 298 -8.70 -22.80 19.95
C GLU A 298 -8.41 -22.54 21.41
#